data_53cad80166f7b9dce7c71d1a81159576
#
_entry.id   53cad80166f7b9dce7c71d1a81159576
#
_cell.length_a   1.000
_cell.length_b   1.000
_cell.length_c   1.000
_cell.angle_alpha   90.00
_cell.angle_beta   90.00
_cell.angle_gamma   90.00
#
_symmetry.space_group_name_H-M   'P 1'
#
loop_
_entity.id
_entity.type
_entity.pdbx_description
1 polymer ?
#
loop_
_entity_poly.entity_id
_entity_poly.type
_entity_poly.pdbx_seq_one_letter_code
_entity_poly.pdbx_strand_id
1 'polypeptide(L)'
;TDYCGKVNKGRKKEGLEPFTPIIGCEMYVAHRRKEDRDKNRGDMSGYHLIVLAKNYNGYKNLIKLVSNSWVDGYYMRPRTDRADLEKYHEDLIVCSACLAGEVPKKILDGDIEGAREACEWYHHLFGDDYYLELQRHKVPDDPRILANREAYELQQRAIKVLIEFAKEYGIKLICT
;
A
#
# COMPACT_ATOMS: atom_id res chain seq x y z
N THR A 1 8.36 -20.19 3.77
CA THR A 1 9.57 -20.17 4.59
C THR A 1 9.70 -21.50 5.35
N ASP A 2 10.92 -21.90 5.69
CA ASP A 2 11.20 -23.17 6.39
C ASP A 2 10.49 -23.29 7.72
N TYR A 3 10.38 -22.18 8.45
CA TYR A 3 9.66 -22.15 9.73
C TYR A 3 8.17 -22.44 9.56
N CYS A 4 7.50 -21.80 8.61
CA CYS A 4 6.09 -22.06 8.31
C CYS A 4 5.88 -23.51 7.86
N GLY A 5 6.81 -24.08 7.09
CA GLY A 5 6.79 -25.49 6.71
C GLY A 5 6.89 -26.45 7.92
N LYS A 6 7.72 -26.12 8.91
CA LYS A 6 7.82 -26.89 10.18
C LYS A 6 6.54 -26.77 11.01
N VAL A 7 6.01 -25.55 11.18
CA VAL A 7 4.75 -25.31 11.90
C VAL A 7 3.61 -26.08 11.24
N ASN A 8 3.48 -26.04 9.92
CA ASN A 8 2.43 -26.72 9.19
C ASN A 8 2.51 -28.26 9.28
N LYS A 9 3.73 -28.82 9.37
CA LYS A 9 3.88 -30.27 9.66
C LYS A 9 3.31 -30.65 11.04
N GLY A 10 3.50 -29.82 12.05
CA GLY A 10 2.91 -29.99 13.38
C GLY A 10 1.38 -29.86 13.33
N ARG A 11 0.87 -28.76 12.76
CA ARG A 11 -0.58 -28.50 12.63
C ARG A 11 -1.32 -29.63 11.90
N LYS A 12 -0.73 -30.16 10.82
CA LYS A 12 -1.31 -31.31 10.10
C LYS A 12 -1.47 -32.55 10.98
N LYS A 13 -0.51 -32.82 11.89
CA LYS A 13 -0.60 -33.95 12.82
C LYS A 13 -1.75 -33.78 13.84
N GLU A 14 -2.08 -32.52 14.15
CA GLU A 14 -3.15 -32.16 15.10
C GLU A 14 -4.50 -31.92 14.39
N GLY A 15 -4.59 -32.16 13.07
CA GLY A 15 -5.81 -31.94 12.29
C GLY A 15 -6.20 -30.48 12.11
N LEU A 16 -5.25 -29.54 12.29
CA LEU A 16 -5.47 -28.11 12.16
C LEU A 16 -5.16 -27.63 10.73
N GLU A 17 -5.90 -26.60 10.29
CA GLU A 17 -5.64 -25.92 9.01
C GLU A 17 -4.21 -25.37 8.94
N PRO A 18 -3.55 -25.39 7.76
CA PRO A 18 -2.21 -24.87 7.61
C PRO A 18 -2.16 -23.37 7.83
N PHE A 19 -1.09 -22.90 8.44
CA PHE A 19 -0.76 -21.48 8.50
C PHE A 19 -0.23 -21.02 7.13
N THR A 20 -0.87 -20.01 6.54
CA THR A 20 -0.47 -19.44 5.25
C THR A 20 0.29 -18.13 5.48
N PRO A 21 1.60 -18.07 5.20
CA PRO A 21 2.35 -16.81 5.26
C PRO A 21 1.95 -15.91 4.09
N ILE A 22 1.68 -14.64 4.38
CA ILE A 22 1.44 -13.61 3.37
C ILE A 22 2.75 -12.86 3.15
N ILE A 23 3.22 -12.82 1.90
CA ILE A 23 4.46 -12.14 1.52
C ILE A 23 4.10 -10.83 0.84
N GLY A 24 4.65 -9.73 1.34
CA GLY A 24 4.40 -8.40 0.80
C GLY A 24 5.52 -7.42 1.13
N CYS A 25 5.35 -6.21 0.64
CA CYS A 25 6.25 -5.09 0.88
C CYS A 25 5.44 -3.80 0.94
N GLU A 26 5.75 -2.94 1.91
CA GLU A 26 5.38 -1.53 1.86
C GLU A 26 6.39 -0.82 0.96
N MET A 27 5.92 -0.31 -0.17
CA MET A 27 6.75 0.30 -1.20
C MET A 27 6.58 1.83 -1.21
N TYR A 28 7.59 2.53 -1.71
CA TYR A 28 7.50 3.95 -2.05
C TYR A 28 7.26 4.09 -3.55
N VAL A 29 6.15 4.71 -3.95
CA VAL A 29 5.84 5.05 -5.34
C VAL A 29 6.29 6.48 -5.60
N ALA A 30 7.22 6.69 -6.51
CA ALA A 30 7.74 8.01 -6.86
C ALA A 30 6.60 8.95 -7.30
N HIS A 31 6.65 10.22 -6.88
CA HIS A 31 5.66 11.23 -7.28
C HIS A 31 5.66 11.50 -8.79
N ARG A 32 6.79 11.23 -9.44
CA ARG A 32 7.03 11.34 -10.88
C ARG A 32 7.61 10.02 -11.39
N ARG A 33 8.81 10.03 -11.96
CA ARG A 33 9.53 8.83 -12.38
C ARG A 33 10.52 8.40 -11.31
N LYS A 34 10.77 7.11 -11.19
CA LYS A 34 11.73 6.59 -10.19
C LYS A 34 13.17 7.06 -10.42
N GLU A 35 13.52 7.44 -11.68
CA GLU A 35 14.83 7.99 -12.03
C GLU A 35 15.01 9.46 -11.67
N ASP A 36 13.93 10.20 -11.42
CA ASP A 36 13.97 11.62 -11.06
C ASP A 36 14.63 11.82 -9.68
N ARG A 37 15.50 12.82 -9.55
CA ARG A 37 16.33 13.04 -8.36
C ARG A 37 16.43 14.51 -7.98
N ASP A 38 15.31 15.19 -7.97
CA ASP A 38 15.23 16.59 -7.59
C ASP A 38 14.63 16.76 -6.19
N LYS A 39 15.48 17.13 -5.23
CA LYS A 39 15.05 17.35 -3.84
C LYS A 39 13.93 18.39 -3.73
N ASN A 40 13.96 19.44 -4.53
CA ASN A 40 13.00 20.54 -4.47
C ASN A 40 11.62 20.13 -5.02
N ARG A 41 11.56 19.03 -5.77
CA ARG A 41 10.32 18.44 -6.31
C ARG A 41 9.82 17.23 -5.53
N GLY A 42 10.38 16.98 -4.35
CA GLY A 42 9.94 15.90 -3.48
C GLY A 42 10.41 14.48 -3.85
N ASP A 43 11.39 14.36 -4.78
CA ASP A 43 11.85 13.05 -5.25
C ASP A 43 12.64 12.24 -4.20
N MET A 44 12.88 12.80 -3.01
CA MET A 44 13.57 12.09 -1.91
C MET A 44 12.74 10.97 -1.29
N SER A 45 11.44 10.91 -1.56
CA SER A 45 10.50 9.93 -1.03
C SER A 45 9.47 9.57 -2.11
N GLY A 46 8.37 8.96 -1.71
CA GLY A 46 7.25 8.61 -2.56
C GLY A 46 6.01 8.34 -1.72
N TYR A 47 4.90 8.08 -2.38
CA TYR A 47 3.70 7.61 -1.73
C TYR A 47 3.87 6.18 -1.23
N HIS A 48 3.33 5.88 -0.06
CA HIS A 48 3.31 4.52 0.44
C HIS A 48 2.28 3.68 -0.33
N LEU A 49 2.64 2.42 -0.59
CA LEU A 49 1.76 1.45 -1.23
C LEU A 49 2.02 0.07 -0.64
N ILE A 50 0.99 -0.61 -0.18
CA ILE A 50 1.10 -2.00 0.27
C ILE A 50 0.92 -2.92 -0.93
N VAL A 51 1.89 -3.79 -1.16
CA VAL A 51 1.88 -4.75 -2.27
C VAL A 51 2.09 -6.15 -1.72
N LEU A 52 1.12 -7.04 -1.95
CA LEU A 52 1.13 -8.42 -1.46
C LEU A 52 1.16 -9.38 -2.66
N ALA A 53 1.92 -10.46 -2.53
CA ALA A 53 1.96 -11.51 -3.52
C ALA A 53 0.75 -12.46 -3.35
N LYS A 54 -0.08 -12.59 -4.38
CA LYS A 54 -1.26 -13.46 -4.41
C LYS A 54 -0.89 -14.94 -4.54
N ASN A 55 0.19 -15.20 -5.29
CA ASN A 55 0.72 -16.53 -5.57
C ASN A 55 2.23 -16.46 -5.89
N TYR A 56 2.81 -17.56 -6.37
CA TYR A 56 4.24 -17.62 -6.71
C TYR A 56 4.63 -16.71 -7.88
N ASN A 57 3.73 -16.50 -8.86
CA ASN A 57 3.99 -15.55 -9.95
C ASN A 57 4.00 -14.11 -9.44
N GLY A 58 3.01 -13.72 -8.61
CA GLY A 58 3.00 -12.42 -7.92
C GLY A 58 4.23 -12.22 -7.04
N TYR A 59 4.74 -13.27 -6.38
CA TYR A 59 5.99 -13.18 -5.63
C TYR A 59 7.19 -12.85 -6.53
N LYS A 60 7.29 -13.44 -7.73
CA LYS A 60 8.33 -13.08 -8.71
C LYS A 60 8.19 -11.64 -9.20
N ASN A 61 6.97 -11.17 -9.43
CA ASN A 61 6.70 -9.79 -9.82
C ASN A 61 7.06 -8.81 -8.69
N LEU A 62 6.72 -9.13 -7.44
CA LEU A 62 7.12 -8.35 -6.27
C LEU A 62 8.65 -8.26 -6.15
N ILE A 63 9.39 -9.36 -6.38
CA ILE A 63 10.87 -9.34 -6.41
C ILE A 63 11.38 -8.37 -7.48
N LYS A 64 10.76 -8.33 -8.67
CA LYS A 64 11.17 -7.40 -9.74
C LYS A 64 10.94 -5.95 -9.33
N LEU A 65 9.75 -5.62 -8.80
CA LEU A 65 9.44 -4.29 -8.29
C LEU A 65 10.43 -3.84 -7.22
N VAL A 66 10.68 -4.68 -6.21
CA VAL A 66 11.62 -4.37 -5.14
C VAL A 66 13.06 -4.24 -5.68
N SER A 67 13.49 -5.13 -6.56
CA SER A 67 14.85 -5.05 -7.14
C SER A 67 15.04 -3.78 -7.96
N ASN A 68 14.10 -3.43 -8.84
CA ASN A 68 14.16 -2.20 -9.64
C ASN A 68 14.16 -0.95 -8.75
N SER A 69 13.39 -0.95 -7.67
CA SER A 69 13.34 0.19 -6.74
C SER A 69 14.71 0.46 -6.08
N TRP A 70 15.53 -0.58 -5.86
CA TRP A 70 16.87 -0.46 -5.31
C TRP A 70 17.92 -0.14 -6.38
N VAL A 71 17.84 -0.74 -7.57
CA VAL A 71 18.85 -0.60 -8.62
C VAL A 71 18.67 0.73 -9.36
N ASP A 72 17.46 1.02 -9.81
CA ASP A 72 17.18 2.17 -10.68
C ASP A 72 16.52 3.33 -9.93
N GLY A 73 15.69 3.01 -8.94
CA GLY A 73 14.82 3.96 -8.24
C GLY A 73 15.38 4.54 -6.94
N TYR A 74 16.59 4.17 -6.52
CA TYR A 74 17.12 4.63 -5.25
C TYR A 74 17.53 6.10 -5.28
N TYR A 75 16.83 6.91 -4.48
CA TYR A 75 17.23 8.27 -4.13
C TYR A 75 16.70 8.58 -2.72
N MET A 76 17.55 8.47 -1.71
CA MET A 76 17.24 8.52 -0.28
C MET A 76 16.33 7.37 0.19
N ARG A 77 15.44 6.88 -0.66
CA ARG A 77 14.56 5.72 -0.48
C ARG A 77 14.52 4.89 -1.76
N PRO A 78 14.34 3.56 -1.68
CA PRO A 78 14.08 2.74 -2.86
C PRO A 78 12.66 3.02 -3.35
N ARG A 79 12.51 3.52 -4.59
CA ARG A 79 11.22 3.92 -5.14
C ARG A 79 10.90 3.14 -6.40
N THR A 80 9.69 2.62 -6.48
CA THR A 80 9.07 2.18 -7.73
C THR A 80 8.33 3.36 -8.37
N ASP A 81 7.73 3.17 -9.54
CA ASP A 81 6.85 4.12 -10.19
C ASP A 81 5.69 3.41 -10.91
N ARG A 82 4.80 4.21 -11.51
CA ARG A 82 3.64 3.68 -12.25
C ARG A 82 4.05 2.79 -13.42
N ALA A 83 5.15 3.09 -14.12
CA ALA A 83 5.63 2.29 -15.25
C ALA A 83 6.07 0.89 -14.82
N ASP A 84 6.76 0.77 -13.70
CA ASP A 84 7.11 -0.54 -13.14
C ASP A 84 5.87 -1.29 -12.62
N LEU A 85 4.93 -0.59 -11.98
CA LEU A 85 3.68 -1.19 -11.52
C LEU A 85 2.87 -1.74 -12.71
N GLU A 86 2.72 -0.98 -13.80
CA GLU A 86 2.05 -1.43 -15.03
C GLU A 86 2.71 -2.68 -15.62
N LYS A 87 4.04 -2.76 -15.56
CA LYS A 87 4.81 -3.87 -16.12
C LYS A 87 4.72 -5.16 -15.28
N TYR A 88 4.57 -5.04 -13.96
CA TYR A 88 4.69 -6.17 -13.03
C TYR A 88 3.45 -6.33 -12.12
N HIS A 89 2.28 -5.80 -12.52
CA HIS A 89 1.06 -5.80 -11.71
C HIS A 89 0.42 -7.17 -11.50
N GLU A 90 0.68 -8.12 -12.39
CA GLU A 90 -0.02 -9.41 -12.38
C GLU A 90 0.18 -10.18 -11.08
N ASP A 91 -0.90 -10.78 -10.59
CA ASP A 91 -0.94 -11.61 -9.37
C ASP A 91 -0.48 -10.87 -8.09
N LEU A 92 -0.66 -9.55 -8.05
CA LEU A 92 -0.45 -8.73 -6.87
C LEU A 92 -1.78 -8.25 -6.30
N ILE A 93 -1.88 -8.23 -4.97
CA ILE A 93 -2.93 -7.54 -4.23
C ILE A 93 -2.32 -6.23 -3.74
N VAL A 94 -3.06 -5.12 -3.91
CA VAL A 94 -2.56 -3.78 -3.60
C VAL A 94 -3.54 -3.06 -2.68
N CYS A 95 -3.00 -2.39 -1.64
CA CYS A 95 -3.80 -1.57 -0.73
C CYS A 95 -3.29 -0.13 -0.71
N SER A 96 -4.21 0.82 -0.50
CA SER A 96 -3.93 2.27 -0.55
C SER A 96 -3.01 2.78 0.55
N ALA A 97 -2.58 1.93 1.45
CA ALA A 97 -1.68 2.18 2.58
C ALA A 97 -2.21 3.21 3.61
N CYS A 98 -1.30 3.83 4.35
CA CYS A 98 -1.58 4.77 5.42
C CYS A 98 -1.85 6.20 4.89
N LEU A 99 -1.84 7.20 5.78
CA LEU A 99 -2.00 8.62 5.41
C LEU A 99 -0.94 9.13 4.42
N ALA A 100 0.18 8.42 4.27
CA ALA A 100 1.21 8.71 3.28
C ALA A 100 0.99 8.01 1.92
N GLY A 101 -0.05 7.19 1.78
CA GLY A 101 -0.46 6.63 0.48
C GLY A 101 -0.97 7.72 -0.46
N GLU A 102 -0.90 7.50 -1.78
CA GLU A 102 -1.24 8.54 -2.78
C GLU A 102 -2.68 9.05 -2.62
N VAL A 103 -3.66 8.14 -2.55
CA VAL A 103 -5.07 8.52 -2.44
C VAL A 103 -5.35 9.25 -1.12
N PRO A 104 -5.05 8.69 0.08
CA PRO A 104 -5.33 9.39 1.33
C PRO A 104 -4.52 10.69 1.47
N LYS A 105 -3.29 10.75 0.99
CA LYS A 105 -2.48 11.97 1.03
C LYS A 105 -3.11 13.11 0.24
N LYS A 106 -3.55 12.85 -1.00
CA LYS A 106 -4.24 13.83 -1.85
C LYS A 106 -5.56 14.30 -1.23
N ILE A 107 -6.34 13.40 -0.62
CA ILE A 107 -7.56 13.76 0.13
C ILE A 107 -7.22 14.76 1.24
N LEU A 108 -6.19 14.51 2.02
CA LEU A 108 -5.79 15.37 3.15
C LEU A 108 -5.23 16.71 2.70
N ASP A 109 -4.56 16.75 1.55
CA ASP A 109 -4.06 17.98 0.92
C ASP A 109 -5.18 18.80 0.24
N GLY A 110 -6.43 18.27 0.18
CA GLY A 110 -7.58 18.93 -0.44
C GLY A 110 -7.68 18.73 -1.96
N ASP A 111 -6.78 17.94 -2.55
CA ASP A 111 -6.76 17.56 -3.96
C ASP A 111 -7.68 16.36 -4.20
N ILE A 112 -8.99 16.59 -4.13
CA ILE A 112 -9.99 15.50 -4.26
C ILE A 112 -10.01 14.93 -5.68
N GLU A 113 -9.88 15.76 -6.70
CA GLU A 113 -9.85 15.30 -8.10
C GLU A 113 -8.60 14.46 -8.37
N GLY A 114 -7.43 14.90 -7.92
CA GLY A 114 -6.22 14.08 -8.04
C GLY A 114 -6.28 12.80 -7.22
N ALA A 115 -7.01 12.77 -6.10
CA ALA A 115 -7.27 11.55 -5.34
C ALA A 115 -8.18 10.58 -6.11
N ARG A 116 -9.20 11.11 -6.83
CA ARG A 116 -10.07 10.32 -7.72
C ARG A 116 -9.27 9.69 -8.85
N GLU A 117 -8.51 10.49 -9.58
CA GLU A 117 -7.65 10.02 -10.69
C GLU A 117 -6.69 8.92 -10.23
N ALA A 118 -6.06 9.09 -9.07
CA ALA A 118 -5.18 8.07 -8.50
C ALA A 118 -5.95 6.79 -8.16
N CYS A 119 -7.12 6.91 -7.51
CA CYS A 119 -7.97 5.80 -7.13
C CYS A 119 -8.43 5.00 -8.36
N GLU A 120 -8.90 5.69 -9.41
CA GLU A 120 -9.31 5.08 -10.68
C GLU A 120 -8.14 4.38 -11.37
N TRP A 121 -6.95 5.01 -11.38
CA TRP A 121 -5.76 4.41 -11.99
C TRP A 121 -5.37 3.09 -11.32
N TYR A 122 -5.32 3.06 -9.97
CA TYR A 122 -5.02 1.84 -9.24
C TYR A 122 -6.10 0.78 -9.45
N HIS A 123 -7.37 1.17 -9.40
CA HIS A 123 -8.47 0.24 -9.62
C HIS A 123 -8.50 -0.30 -11.05
N HIS A 124 -8.21 0.52 -12.05
CA HIS A 124 -8.08 0.07 -13.44
C HIS A 124 -6.96 -0.95 -13.62
N LEU A 125 -5.81 -0.74 -12.97
CA LEU A 125 -4.64 -1.60 -13.10
C LEU A 125 -4.79 -2.93 -12.37
N PHE A 126 -5.31 -2.91 -11.13
CA PHE A 126 -5.36 -4.09 -10.26
C PHE A 126 -6.76 -4.70 -10.14
N GLY A 127 -7.79 -4.05 -10.64
CA GLY A 127 -9.17 -4.53 -10.60
C GLY A 127 -9.64 -4.89 -9.19
N ASP A 128 -10.18 -6.09 -9.05
CA ASP A 128 -10.67 -6.65 -7.79
C ASP A 128 -9.60 -6.92 -6.73
N ASP A 129 -8.33 -6.83 -7.09
CA ASP A 129 -7.17 -6.98 -6.19
C ASP A 129 -6.66 -5.63 -5.66
N TYR A 130 -7.35 -4.52 -5.95
CA TYR A 130 -7.12 -3.22 -5.31
C TYR A 130 -8.07 -3.00 -4.13
N TYR A 131 -7.52 -2.53 -3.01
CA TYR A 131 -8.26 -2.26 -1.77
C TYR A 131 -7.98 -0.86 -1.26
N LEU A 132 -9.03 -0.15 -0.83
CA LEU A 132 -8.88 1.06 -0.04
C LEU A 132 -8.74 0.68 1.43
N GLU A 133 -7.63 1.10 2.04
CA GLU A 133 -7.25 0.72 3.39
C GLU A 133 -7.77 1.73 4.41
N LEU A 134 -8.50 1.22 5.41
CA LEU A 134 -9.05 2.01 6.50
C LEU A 134 -8.24 1.76 7.77
N GLN A 135 -7.34 2.68 8.09
CA GLN A 135 -6.55 2.67 9.32
C GLN A 135 -7.24 3.47 10.41
N ARG A 136 -7.48 2.86 11.56
CA ARG A 136 -8.23 3.50 12.63
C ARG A 136 -7.55 3.29 13.99
N HIS A 137 -6.54 4.08 14.25
CA HIS A 137 -5.72 4.00 15.47
C HIS A 137 -6.23 4.96 16.54
N LYS A 138 -7.34 4.59 17.20
CA LYS A 138 -7.86 5.38 18.33
C LYS A 138 -6.84 5.38 19.47
N VAL A 139 -6.52 6.58 19.96
CA VAL A 139 -5.62 6.77 21.08
C VAL A 139 -6.38 7.21 22.34
N PRO A 140 -5.89 6.89 23.55
CA PRO A 140 -6.44 7.43 24.79
C PRO A 140 -6.39 8.95 24.79
N ASP A 141 -7.27 9.57 25.59
CA ASP A 141 -7.25 11.01 25.82
C ASP A 141 -6.14 11.40 26.79
N ASP A 142 -4.91 11.44 26.26
CA ASP A 142 -3.69 11.77 26.99
C ASP A 142 -2.95 12.92 26.29
N PRO A 143 -2.74 14.06 26.95
CA PRO A 143 -2.08 15.21 26.34
C PRO A 143 -0.62 14.94 25.94
N ARG A 144 0.03 13.87 26.46
CA ARG A 144 1.40 13.49 26.12
C ARG A 144 1.52 12.85 24.71
N ILE A 145 0.38 12.50 24.09
CA ILE A 145 0.33 11.82 22.78
C ILE A 145 -0.44 12.63 21.74
N LEU A 146 -0.31 13.96 21.74
CA LEU A 146 -0.99 14.87 20.82
C LEU A 146 -0.79 14.50 19.36
N ALA A 147 0.43 14.16 18.95
CA ALA A 147 0.72 13.76 17.57
C ALA A 147 -0.10 12.53 17.12
N ASN A 148 -0.33 11.57 18.01
CA ASN A 148 -1.15 10.40 17.71
C ASN A 148 -2.64 10.75 17.60
N ARG A 149 -3.11 11.74 18.39
CA ARG A 149 -4.48 12.26 18.29
C ARG A 149 -4.69 12.96 16.94
N GLU A 150 -3.77 13.83 16.53
CA GLU A 150 -3.82 14.50 15.23
C GLU A 150 -3.83 13.48 14.09
N ALA A 151 -2.98 12.46 14.15
CA ALA A 151 -2.96 11.38 13.17
C ALA A 151 -4.32 10.64 13.11
N TYR A 152 -4.94 10.36 14.26
CA TYR A 152 -6.27 9.75 14.32
C TYR A 152 -7.35 10.63 13.68
N GLU A 153 -7.34 11.94 13.93
CA GLU A 153 -8.28 12.89 13.31
C GLU A 153 -8.12 12.94 11.79
N LEU A 154 -6.88 12.96 11.30
CA LEU A 154 -6.57 12.87 9.86
C LEU A 154 -7.07 11.56 9.26
N GLN A 155 -6.88 10.43 9.95
CA GLN A 155 -7.43 9.14 9.54
C GLN A 155 -8.96 9.20 9.41
N GLN A 156 -9.66 9.79 10.39
CA GLN A 156 -11.13 9.90 10.33
C GLN A 156 -11.61 10.78 9.16
N ARG A 157 -10.86 11.82 8.80
CA ARG A 157 -11.16 12.66 7.62
C ARG A 157 -10.96 11.87 6.32
N ALA A 158 -9.83 11.20 6.17
CA ALA A 158 -9.53 10.39 4.98
C ALA A 158 -10.54 9.23 4.82
N ILE A 159 -10.86 8.50 5.90
CA ILE A 159 -11.79 7.36 5.90
C ILE A 159 -13.16 7.72 5.30
N LYS A 160 -13.71 8.91 5.62
CA LYS A 160 -15.01 9.33 5.09
C LYS A 160 -15.00 9.34 3.55
N VAL A 161 -13.99 9.96 2.96
CA VAL A 161 -13.85 10.07 1.50
C VAL A 161 -13.50 8.72 0.87
N LEU A 162 -12.64 7.92 1.51
CA LEU A 162 -12.31 6.58 1.03
C LEU A 162 -13.54 5.66 0.96
N ILE A 163 -14.46 5.76 1.94
CA ILE A 163 -15.72 5.01 1.91
C ILE A 163 -16.63 5.47 0.76
N GLU A 164 -16.65 6.77 0.46
CA GLU A 164 -17.40 7.31 -0.68
C GLU A 164 -16.82 6.80 -2.00
N PHE A 165 -15.49 6.85 -2.18
CA PHE A 165 -14.82 6.29 -3.36
C PHE A 165 -15.04 4.78 -3.51
N ALA A 166 -14.97 4.03 -2.40
CA ALA A 166 -15.25 2.60 -2.41
C ALA A 166 -16.64 2.27 -2.95
N LYS A 167 -17.65 3.05 -2.55
CA LYS A 167 -19.04 2.88 -3.04
C LYS A 167 -19.19 3.31 -4.50
N GLU A 168 -18.57 4.43 -4.86
CA GLU A 168 -18.67 5.00 -6.21
C GLU A 168 -18.02 4.09 -7.26
N TYR A 169 -16.85 3.54 -6.98
CA TYR A 169 -16.08 2.72 -7.91
C TYR A 169 -16.23 1.20 -7.69
N GLY A 170 -16.97 0.76 -6.69
CA GLY A 170 -17.11 -0.65 -6.35
C GLY A 170 -15.84 -1.30 -5.77
N ILE A 171 -14.94 -0.48 -5.18
CA ILE A 171 -13.67 -0.96 -4.63
C ILE A 171 -13.89 -1.55 -3.23
N LYS A 172 -13.21 -2.67 -2.97
CA LYS A 172 -13.26 -3.33 -1.66
C LYS A 172 -12.51 -2.51 -0.59
N LEU A 173 -13.04 -2.56 0.63
CA LEU A 173 -12.40 -1.96 1.79
C LEU A 173 -11.67 -3.03 2.61
N ILE A 174 -10.51 -2.67 3.17
CA ILE A 174 -9.81 -3.49 4.16
C ILE A 174 -9.49 -2.64 5.40
N CYS A 175 -9.73 -3.21 6.57
CA CYS A 175 -9.39 -2.58 7.85
C CYS A 175 -8.09 -3.18 8.39
N THR A 176 -7.16 -2.32 8.82
CA THR A 176 -5.86 -2.72 9.39
C THR A 176 -5.56 -1.94 10.68
#